data_b2ad5e61ef9f2fd50dde6a53b8d14c6b
#
_entry.id   b2ad5e61ef9f2fd50dde6a53b8d14c6b
#
_cell.length_a   1.000
_cell.length_b   1.000
_cell.length_c   1.000
_cell.angle_alpha   90.00
_cell.angle_beta   90.00
_cell.angle_gamma   90.00
#
_symmetry.space_group_name_H-M   'P 1'
#
loop_
_entity.id
_entity.type
_entity.pdbx_description
1 polymer ?
#
loop_
_entity_poly.entity_id
_entity_poly.type
_entity_poly.pdbx_seq_one_letter_code
_entity_poly.pdbx_strand_id
1 'polypeptide(L)'
;MLDDMTESAKDSYDRVFSSLETHHKWFENSIPLIASENIPSPAVREAVMSDFGNRYAEGWPGERVYAGCTYIDEVETQCMGLAQKLFNAEFADVRAVSGVVANLAIYSAFSNPSDVMIASSIPAGGHISHGKKEHSGTAGLVHGLDIEFFAFD
;
A
#
# COMPACT_ATOMS: atom_id res chain seq x y z
N MET A 1 16.68 -16.43 -25.99
CA MET A 1 15.94 -15.55 -25.11
C MET A 1 16.29 -14.06 -25.30
N LEU A 2 16.92 -13.69 -26.44
CA LEU A 2 17.22 -12.30 -26.84
C LEU A 2 16.59 -11.93 -28.20
N ASP A 3 15.88 -12.86 -28.85
CA ASP A 3 15.25 -12.64 -30.18
C ASP A 3 13.85 -11.96 -30.09
N ASP A 4 13.36 -11.66 -28.89
CA ASP A 4 12.02 -11.11 -28.69
C ASP A 4 12.02 -9.57 -28.41
N MET A 5 13.14 -8.91 -28.67
CA MET A 5 13.28 -7.45 -28.49
C MET A 5 13.01 -6.64 -29.77
N THR A 6 12.32 -7.20 -30.73
CA THR A 6 11.97 -6.49 -31.98
C THR A 6 10.54 -5.92 -31.98
N GLU A 7 9.81 -6.08 -30.87
CA GLU A 7 8.49 -5.48 -30.74
C GLU A 7 8.59 -3.95 -30.71
N SER A 8 7.80 -3.29 -31.54
CA SER A 8 7.78 -1.83 -31.55
C SER A 8 7.14 -1.28 -30.27
N ALA A 9 7.50 -0.05 -29.88
CA ALA A 9 6.87 0.63 -28.75
C ALA A 9 5.34 0.72 -28.93
N LYS A 10 4.86 0.82 -30.17
CA LYS A 10 3.44 0.83 -30.48
C LYS A 10 2.79 -0.53 -30.19
N ASP A 11 3.42 -1.62 -30.56
CA ASP A 11 2.88 -2.97 -30.31
C ASP A 11 2.81 -3.25 -28.81
N SER A 12 3.82 -2.84 -28.05
CA SER A 12 3.80 -2.93 -26.58
C SER A 12 2.67 -2.10 -25.97
N TYR A 13 2.46 -0.87 -26.44
CA TYR A 13 1.35 -0.02 -26.01
C TYR A 13 0.00 -0.68 -26.32
N ASP A 14 -0.23 -1.11 -27.55
CA ASP A 14 -1.47 -1.75 -27.99
C ASP A 14 -1.77 -3.01 -27.17
N ARG A 15 -0.73 -3.81 -26.85
CA ARG A 15 -0.86 -5.01 -26.01
C ARG A 15 -1.30 -4.67 -24.60
N VAL A 16 -0.72 -3.65 -23.96
CA VAL A 16 -1.12 -3.23 -22.61
C VAL A 16 -2.59 -2.79 -22.59
N PHE A 17 -3.01 -1.94 -23.52
CA PHE A 17 -4.37 -1.44 -23.56
C PHE A 17 -5.40 -2.53 -23.92
N SER A 18 -5.05 -3.46 -24.81
CA SER A 18 -5.88 -4.65 -25.09
C SER A 18 -6.03 -5.54 -23.84
N SER A 19 -4.97 -5.70 -23.06
CA SER A 19 -5.02 -6.46 -21.81
C SER A 19 -5.92 -5.77 -20.77
N LEU A 20 -5.85 -4.45 -20.65
CA LEU A 20 -6.72 -3.67 -19.77
C LEU A 20 -8.21 -3.81 -20.18
N GLU A 21 -8.52 -3.70 -21.46
CA GLU A 21 -9.87 -3.87 -21.96
C GLU A 21 -10.41 -5.28 -21.67
N THR A 22 -9.60 -6.31 -21.93
CA THR A 22 -9.97 -7.70 -21.67
C THR A 22 -10.17 -7.95 -20.17
N HIS A 23 -9.31 -7.40 -19.32
CA HIS A 23 -9.44 -7.46 -17.87
C HIS A 23 -10.74 -6.80 -17.39
N HIS A 24 -11.08 -5.61 -17.87
CA HIS A 24 -12.30 -4.93 -17.49
C HIS A 24 -13.55 -5.76 -17.88
N LYS A 25 -13.59 -6.28 -19.11
CA LYS A 25 -14.69 -7.15 -19.57
C LYS A 25 -14.81 -8.42 -18.73
N TRP A 26 -13.70 -8.99 -18.28
CA TRP A 26 -13.73 -10.14 -17.40
C TRP A 26 -14.34 -9.78 -16.04
N PHE A 27 -13.87 -8.70 -15.41
CA PHE A 27 -14.36 -8.30 -14.09
C PHE A 27 -15.81 -7.77 -14.11
N GLU A 28 -16.29 -7.21 -15.21
CA GLU A 28 -17.73 -6.87 -15.39
C GLU A 28 -18.65 -8.09 -15.25
N ASN A 29 -18.15 -9.29 -15.52
CA ASN A 29 -18.88 -10.55 -15.46
C ASN A 29 -18.40 -11.48 -14.33
N SER A 30 -17.70 -10.95 -13.36
CA SER A 30 -17.09 -11.73 -12.26
C SER A 30 -17.39 -11.08 -10.92
N ILE A 31 -17.44 -11.91 -9.89
CA ILE A 31 -17.51 -11.46 -8.49
C ILE A 31 -16.14 -11.75 -7.85
N PRO A 32 -15.28 -10.72 -7.63
CA PRO A 32 -14.01 -10.92 -6.95
C PRO A 32 -14.25 -11.35 -5.50
N LEU A 33 -13.58 -12.42 -5.08
CA LEU A 33 -13.71 -12.97 -3.72
C LEU A 33 -12.47 -12.69 -2.86
N ILE A 34 -11.56 -11.84 -3.32
CA ILE A 34 -10.42 -11.39 -2.52
C ILE A 34 -10.89 -10.28 -1.59
N ALA A 35 -11.02 -10.57 -0.32
CA ALA A 35 -11.63 -9.68 0.67
C ALA A 35 -10.87 -8.36 0.89
N SER A 36 -9.58 -8.33 0.55
CA SER A 36 -8.74 -7.13 0.67
C SER A 36 -8.80 -6.18 -0.54
N GLU A 37 -9.47 -6.59 -1.62
CA GLU A 37 -9.65 -5.72 -2.78
C GLU A 37 -10.71 -4.66 -2.55
N ASN A 38 -10.46 -3.45 -3.03
CA ASN A 38 -11.41 -2.35 -3.01
C ASN A 38 -11.35 -1.59 -4.33
N ILE A 39 -12.49 -1.48 -5.00
CA ILE A 39 -12.61 -0.71 -6.24
C ILE A 39 -12.88 0.75 -5.89
N PRO A 40 -11.95 1.68 -6.14
CA PRO A 40 -12.16 3.08 -5.85
C PRO A 40 -13.23 3.70 -6.77
N SER A 41 -13.93 4.70 -6.25
CA SER A 41 -14.90 5.48 -7.03
C SER A 41 -14.22 6.22 -8.20
N PRO A 42 -14.98 6.63 -9.24
CA PRO A 42 -14.42 7.42 -10.33
C PRO A 42 -13.71 8.69 -9.84
N ALA A 43 -14.25 9.39 -8.85
CA ALA A 43 -13.64 10.60 -8.29
C ALA A 43 -12.27 10.32 -7.62
N VAL A 44 -12.14 9.20 -6.91
CA VAL A 44 -10.85 8.78 -6.33
C VAL A 44 -9.85 8.44 -7.43
N ARG A 45 -10.29 7.75 -8.50
CA ARG A 45 -9.42 7.44 -9.64
C ARG A 45 -8.93 8.70 -10.35
N GLU A 46 -9.82 9.69 -10.54
CA GLU A 46 -9.46 10.97 -11.13
C GLU A 46 -8.39 11.68 -10.30
N ALA A 47 -8.55 11.74 -8.98
CA ALA A 47 -7.56 12.34 -8.09
C ALA A 47 -6.20 11.60 -8.13
N VAL A 48 -6.21 10.28 -8.11
CA VAL A 48 -4.98 9.45 -8.19
C VAL A 48 -4.25 9.62 -9.52
N MET A 49 -4.99 9.81 -10.62
CA MET A 49 -4.42 10.02 -11.96
C MET A 49 -4.02 11.48 -12.24
N SER A 50 -4.24 12.38 -11.28
CA SER A 50 -3.90 13.79 -11.42
C SER A 50 -2.38 14.02 -11.37
N ASP A 51 -1.96 15.25 -11.67
CA ASP A 51 -0.56 15.67 -11.61
C ASP A 51 0.07 15.51 -10.22
N PHE A 52 -0.73 15.43 -9.16
CA PHE A 52 -0.22 15.18 -7.80
C PHE A 52 0.60 13.89 -7.70
N GLY A 53 0.22 12.85 -8.42
CA GLY A 53 0.96 11.59 -8.48
C GLY A 53 2.37 11.68 -9.09
N ASN A 54 2.67 12.79 -9.75
CA ASN A 54 3.95 13.05 -10.43
C ASN A 54 4.84 14.06 -9.67
N ARG A 55 4.44 14.49 -8.47
CA ARG A 55 5.15 15.53 -7.73
C ARG A 55 5.86 14.98 -6.50
N TYR A 56 6.99 15.58 -6.20
CA TYR A 56 7.68 15.36 -4.92
C TYR A 56 7.06 16.24 -3.83
N ALA A 57 6.75 15.64 -2.69
CA ALA A 57 6.20 16.31 -1.52
C ALA A 57 6.89 15.82 -0.23
N GLU A 58 8.21 15.70 -0.27
CA GLU A 58 9.02 15.26 0.86
C GLU A 58 8.90 16.25 2.03
N GLY A 59 8.72 15.72 3.23
CA GLY A 59 8.50 16.48 4.47
C GLY A 59 7.04 16.46 4.92
N TRP A 60 6.73 17.24 5.93
CA TRP A 60 5.38 17.42 6.45
C TRP A 60 4.67 18.59 5.77
N PRO A 61 3.31 18.67 5.82
CA PRO A 61 2.60 19.88 5.42
C PRO A 61 3.16 21.12 6.13
N GLY A 62 3.49 22.16 5.35
CA GLY A 62 4.12 23.37 5.83
C GLY A 62 5.63 23.32 6.02
N GLU A 63 6.24 22.13 5.99
CA GLU A 63 7.69 21.91 6.20
C GLU A 63 8.29 21.08 5.04
N ARG A 64 7.89 21.39 3.80
CA ARG A 64 8.34 20.67 2.62
C ARG A 64 9.77 21.01 2.21
N VAL A 65 10.50 20.01 1.73
CA VAL A 65 11.82 20.20 1.13
C VAL A 65 11.71 20.94 -0.21
N TYR A 66 10.63 20.70 -0.95
CA TYR A 66 10.40 21.29 -2.28
C TYR A 66 9.34 22.38 -2.26
N ALA A 67 9.53 23.41 -3.09
CA ALA A 67 8.51 24.42 -3.36
C ALA A 67 7.36 23.86 -4.20
N GLY A 68 6.20 24.54 -4.18
CA GLY A 68 5.04 24.20 -5.01
C GLY A 68 4.12 23.14 -4.40
N CYS A 69 4.25 22.82 -3.12
CA CYS A 69 3.45 21.79 -2.44
C CYS A 69 2.18 22.32 -1.74
N THR A 70 1.83 23.58 -1.88
CA THR A 70 0.71 24.22 -1.15
C THR A 70 -0.59 23.40 -1.22
N TYR A 71 -1.00 23.01 -2.42
CA TYR A 71 -2.25 22.24 -2.59
C TYR A 71 -2.12 20.76 -2.21
N ILE A 72 -0.92 20.21 -2.27
CA ILE A 72 -0.63 18.86 -1.73
C ILE A 72 -0.77 18.89 -0.21
N ASP A 73 -0.28 19.94 0.44
CA ASP A 73 -0.42 20.15 1.89
C ASP A 73 -1.89 20.22 2.32
N GLU A 74 -2.73 20.92 1.56
CA GLU A 74 -4.17 21.00 1.81
C GLU A 74 -4.82 19.61 1.75
N VAL A 75 -4.53 18.83 0.70
CA VAL A 75 -5.09 17.48 0.52
C VAL A 75 -4.60 16.53 1.61
N GLU A 76 -3.32 16.54 1.92
CA GLU A 76 -2.74 15.66 2.95
C GLU A 76 -3.28 16.01 4.34
N THR A 77 -3.37 17.29 4.67
CA THR A 77 -3.95 17.75 5.94
C THR A 77 -5.43 17.36 6.07
N GLN A 78 -6.18 17.49 5.00
CA GLN A 78 -7.59 17.07 4.96
C GLN A 78 -7.72 15.55 5.15
N CYS A 79 -6.86 14.76 4.49
CA CYS A 79 -6.85 13.30 4.63
C CYS A 79 -6.52 12.87 6.05
N MET A 80 -5.52 13.47 6.70
CA MET A 80 -5.21 13.22 8.11
C MET A 80 -6.40 13.54 9.01
N GLY A 81 -7.05 14.70 8.83
CA GLY A 81 -8.21 15.09 9.62
C GLY A 81 -9.43 14.16 9.45
N LEU A 82 -9.63 13.65 8.23
CA LEU A 82 -10.68 12.65 7.97
C LEU A 82 -10.36 11.30 8.62
N ALA A 83 -9.11 10.85 8.56
CA ALA A 83 -8.66 9.63 9.22
C ALA A 83 -8.80 9.73 10.75
N GLN A 84 -8.39 10.85 11.36
CA GLN A 84 -8.59 11.10 12.78
C GLN A 84 -10.06 11.00 13.18
N LYS A 85 -10.95 11.60 12.40
CA LYS A 85 -12.40 11.53 12.65
C LYS A 85 -12.94 10.11 12.51
N LEU A 86 -12.56 9.40 11.44
CA LEU A 86 -13.06 8.07 11.13
C LEU A 86 -12.67 7.04 12.19
N PHE A 87 -11.44 7.12 12.68
CA PHE A 87 -10.88 6.19 13.65
C PHE A 87 -10.95 6.69 15.11
N ASN A 88 -11.51 7.87 15.35
CA ASN A 88 -11.51 8.54 16.65
C ASN A 88 -10.09 8.57 17.26
N ALA A 89 -9.10 8.92 16.45
CA ALA A 89 -7.70 8.96 16.82
C ALA A 89 -7.21 10.40 16.98
N GLU A 90 -6.30 10.61 17.93
CA GLU A 90 -5.68 11.92 18.14
C GLU A 90 -4.70 12.27 17.02
N PHE A 91 -4.00 11.26 16.48
CA PHE A 91 -3.03 11.41 15.41
C PHE A 91 -3.33 10.43 14.26
N ALA A 92 -3.01 10.84 13.04
CA ALA A 92 -3.05 10.00 11.87
C ALA A 92 -1.91 10.36 10.92
N ASP A 93 -1.21 9.37 10.40
CA ASP A 93 -0.25 9.50 9.30
C ASP A 93 -0.78 8.75 8.09
N VAL A 94 -0.98 9.44 6.98
CA VAL A 94 -1.58 8.91 5.75
C VAL A 94 -0.56 8.66 4.64
N ARG A 95 0.73 8.79 4.94
CA ARG A 95 1.82 8.72 3.94
C ARG A 95 2.29 7.31 3.62
N ALA A 96 1.90 6.32 4.41
CA ALA A 96 2.28 4.93 4.15
C ALA A 96 1.69 4.46 2.82
N VAL A 97 2.56 4.06 1.88
CA VAL A 97 2.16 3.61 0.54
C VAL A 97 1.53 2.21 0.53
N SER A 98 1.63 1.49 1.64
CA SER A 98 1.02 0.17 1.83
C SER A 98 0.86 -0.17 3.30
N GLY A 99 -0.01 -1.15 3.62
CA GLY A 99 -0.15 -1.67 4.98
C GLY A 99 1.15 -2.26 5.53
N VAL A 100 2.00 -2.83 4.69
CA VAL A 100 3.33 -3.35 5.11
C VAL A 100 4.24 -2.21 5.57
N VAL A 101 4.26 -1.09 4.87
CA VAL A 101 5.03 0.10 5.28
C VAL A 101 4.49 0.69 6.57
N ALA A 102 3.16 0.76 6.73
CA ALA A 102 2.54 1.19 7.98
C ALA A 102 2.92 0.26 9.15
N ASN A 103 2.90 -1.06 8.95
CA ASN A 103 3.34 -2.03 9.95
C ASN A 103 4.82 -1.87 10.31
N LEU A 104 5.71 -1.65 9.33
CA LEU A 104 7.13 -1.37 9.59
C LEU A 104 7.31 -0.12 10.45
N ALA A 105 6.55 0.95 10.17
CA ALA A 105 6.60 2.16 10.97
C ALA A 105 6.20 1.89 12.43
N ILE A 106 5.13 1.12 12.65
CA ILE A 106 4.67 0.73 14.00
C ILE A 106 5.71 -0.15 14.69
N TYR A 107 6.25 -1.17 14.01
CA TYR A 107 7.29 -2.01 14.62
C TYR A 107 8.53 -1.20 15.01
N SER A 108 8.95 -0.29 14.15
CA SER A 108 10.10 0.59 14.44
C SER A 108 9.85 1.57 15.60
N ALA A 109 8.60 1.98 15.80
CA ALA A 109 8.24 2.92 16.86
C ALA A 109 8.08 2.24 18.24
N PHE A 110 7.64 0.99 18.29
CA PHE A 110 7.18 0.33 19.53
C PHE A 110 7.97 -0.91 19.92
N SER A 111 8.94 -1.34 19.12
CA SER A 111 9.74 -2.54 19.40
C SER A 111 11.19 -2.39 18.95
N ASN A 112 12.02 -3.28 19.46
CA ASN A 112 13.42 -3.41 19.09
C ASN A 112 13.68 -4.75 18.41
N PRO A 113 14.76 -4.90 17.63
CA PRO A 113 15.19 -6.21 17.16
C PRO A 113 15.31 -7.21 18.32
N SER A 114 14.85 -8.43 18.10
CA SER A 114 14.76 -9.54 19.06
C SER A 114 13.65 -9.43 20.11
N ASP A 115 12.79 -8.40 20.04
CA ASP A 115 11.54 -8.44 20.80
C ASP A 115 10.60 -9.49 20.21
N VAL A 116 9.79 -10.11 21.08
CA VAL A 116 8.81 -11.11 20.68
C VAL A 116 7.49 -10.45 20.27
N MET A 117 7.04 -10.72 19.05
CA MET A 117 5.72 -10.35 18.58
C MET A 117 4.82 -11.57 18.47
N ILE A 118 3.66 -11.53 19.13
CA ILE A 118 2.66 -12.58 19.03
C ILE A 118 1.58 -12.14 18.03
N ALA A 119 1.29 -12.99 17.04
CA ALA A 119 0.35 -12.71 15.95
C ALA A 119 -0.51 -13.91 15.59
N SER A 120 -1.57 -13.69 14.83
CA SER A 120 -2.30 -14.77 14.18
C SER A 120 -1.50 -15.33 13.01
N SER A 121 -1.48 -16.65 12.86
CA SER A 121 -0.94 -17.28 11.65
C SER A 121 -1.79 -16.98 10.42
N ILE A 122 -1.23 -17.11 9.21
CA ILE A 122 -1.97 -16.83 7.96
C ILE A 122 -3.23 -17.71 7.83
N PRO A 123 -3.19 -19.05 8.09
CA PRO A 123 -4.40 -19.85 8.07
C PRO A 123 -5.46 -19.44 9.09
N ALA A 124 -5.05 -18.78 10.18
CA ALA A 124 -5.94 -18.23 11.21
C ALA A 124 -6.36 -16.77 10.95
N GLY A 125 -6.16 -16.26 9.73
CA GLY A 125 -6.52 -14.90 9.33
C GLY A 125 -5.44 -13.85 9.57
N GLY A 126 -4.22 -14.23 9.92
CA GLY A 126 -3.10 -13.32 10.10
C GLY A 126 -2.57 -12.78 8.77
N HIS A 127 -1.96 -11.60 8.83
CA HIS A 127 -1.36 -10.96 7.66
C HIS A 127 0.11 -11.38 7.49
N ILE A 128 0.57 -11.49 6.25
CA ILE A 128 1.95 -11.89 5.92
C ILE A 128 3.01 -10.94 6.51
N SER A 129 2.69 -9.67 6.73
CA SER A 129 3.60 -8.69 7.32
C SER A 129 3.96 -8.97 8.78
N HIS A 130 3.26 -9.87 9.46
CA HIS A 130 3.63 -10.29 10.82
C HIS A 130 4.85 -11.19 10.87
N GLY A 131 5.35 -11.66 9.74
CA GLY A 131 6.57 -12.47 9.66
C GLY A 131 6.30 -13.93 9.32
N LYS A 132 6.42 -14.26 8.04
CA LYS A 132 6.34 -15.64 7.56
C LYS A 132 7.72 -16.12 7.14
N LYS A 133 8.33 -17.02 7.91
CA LYS A 133 9.70 -17.50 7.68
C LYS A 133 9.87 -18.14 6.29
N GLU A 134 8.86 -18.85 5.78
CA GLU A 134 8.89 -19.53 4.49
C GLU A 134 8.96 -18.60 3.29
N HIS A 135 8.69 -17.29 3.47
CA HIS A 135 8.73 -16.29 2.41
C HIS A 135 9.87 -15.29 2.57
N SER A 136 11.00 -15.74 3.12
CA SER A 136 12.26 -14.99 3.16
C SER A 136 12.21 -13.61 3.83
N GLY A 137 11.30 -13.44 4.76
CA GLY A 137 11.17 -12.21 5.53
C GLY A 137 10.04 -11.31 5.06
N THR A 138 9.29 -10.91 6.01
CA THR A 138 8.21 -9.93 5.91
C THR A 138 8.50 -8.84 6.94
N ALA A 139 7.65 -7.82 7.05
CA ALA A 139 7.94 -6.62 7.85
C ALA A 139 8.44 -6.94 9.28
N GLY A 140 7.80 -7.87 10.01
CA GLY A 140 8.24 -8.26 11.34
C GLY A 140 9.66 -8.86 11.36
N LEU A 141 9.95 -9.79 10.46
CA LEU A 141 11.28 -10.39 10.33
C LEU A 141 12.34 -9.39 9.82
N VAL A 142 11.96 -8.50 8.90
CA VAL A 142 12.86 -7.45 8.41
C VAL A 142 13.25 -6.49 9.53
N HIS A 143 12.32 -6.19 10.44
CA HIS A 143 12.64 -5.40 11.65
C HIS A 143 13.46 -6.19 12.68
N GLY A 144 13.53 -7.52 12.56
CA GLY A 144 14.29 -8.41 13.45
C GLY A 144 13.49 -8.90 14.64
N LEU A 145 12.16 -8.94 14.55
CA LEU A 145 11.31 -9.49 15.61
C LEU A 145 11.33 -11.02 15.60
N ASP A 146 11.25 -11.62 16.79
CA ASP A 146 10.94 -13.02 16.98
C ASP A 146 9.43 -13.20 16.95
N ILE A 147 8.93 -13.98 15.98
CA ILE A 147 7.50 -14.14 15.75
C ILE A 147 6.99 -15.44 16.33
N GLU A 148 6.01 -15.32 17.21
CA GLU A 148 5.21 -16.42 17.73
C GLU A 148 3.75 -16.28 17.30
N PHE A 149 3.05 -17.40 17.20
CA PHE A 149 1.65 -17.42 16.77
C PHE A 149 0.73 -17.86 17.88
N PHE A 150 -0.43 -17.22 17.97
CA PHE A 150 -1.52 -17.72 18.81
C PHE A 150 -1.89 -19.15 18.38
N ALA A 151 -2.13 -20.00 19.37
CA ALA A 151 -2.86 -21.24 19.11
C ALA A 151 -4.29 -20.88 18.64
N PHE A 152 -4.72 -21.49 17.57
CA PHE A 152 -6.07 -21.32 17.02
C PHE A 152 -6.72 -22.70 16.94
N ASP A 153 -7.82 -22.88 17.68
CA ASP A 153 -8.64 -24.09 17.70
C ASP A 153 -9.78 -24.02 16.67
#